data_2cc1c7d4cb859f8ada46d39ebb12a25a
#
_entry.id   2cc1c7d4cb859f8ada46d39ebb12a25a
#
_cell.length_a   1.000
_cell.length_b   1.000
_cell.length_c   1.000
_cell.angle_alpha   90.00
_cell.angle_beta   90.00
_cell.angle_gamma   90.00
#
_symmetry.space_group_name_H-M   'P 1'
#
loop_
_entity.id
_entity.type
_entity.pdbx_description
1 polymer ?
#
loop_
_entity_poly.entity_id
_entity_poly.type
_entity_poly.pdbx_seq_one_letter_code
_entity_poly.pdbx_strand_id
1 'polypeptide(L)'
;TPDRFSADMPPAPLHWLIADRSRAFVVEFVKEGAIVYEDPAGVLTNNPPFPVQMAMLSGYMNLSPALPRNNFSKKLPLTPSGMGFGAIGLPGDVSPQSRFVRAAFLNCNCSCGVSETEGVYNLFSMLGCVSVPYGCCAAEGGGFESTLYFSCCSAQSGTYYYLPRGGLKVCAVNMFSQDLNSARLARYSASVISSLCGGAEMLGGK
;
A
#
# COMPACT_ATOMS: atom_id res chain seq x y z
N THR A 1 11.82 19.90 15.75
CA THR A 1 11.29 20.70 16.87
C THR A 1 9.80 20.89 16.67
N PRO A 2 8.94 20.78 17.72
CA PRO A 2 7.48 20.89 17.64
C PRO A 2 6.97 22.16 16.95
N ASP A 3 7.76 23.19 16.92
CA ASP A 3 7.40 24.53 16.42
C ASP A 3 7.30 24.66 14.88
N ARG A 4 7.52 23.57 14.13
CA ARG A 4 7.42 23.58 12.67
C ARG A 4 6.12 22.99 12.10
N PHE A 5 5.25 22.47 12.93
CA PHE A 5 3.91 22.11 12.51
C PHE A 5 3.01 23.33 12.60
N SER A 6 2.37 23.71 11.48
CA SER A 6 1.45 24.85 11.51
C SER A 6 0.31 24.54 12.50
N ALA A 7 -0.04 25.55 13.32
CA ALA A 7 -1.13 25.46 14.29
C ALA A 7 -2.51 25.20 13.66
N ASP A 8 -2.59 25.24 12.32
CA ASP A 8 -3.81 25.12 11.53
C ASP A 8 -4.13 23.67 11.12
N MET A 9 -3.24 22.72 11.39
CA MET A 9 -3.57 21.30 11.16
C MET A 9 -4.20 20.71 12.42
N PRO A 10 -5.44 20.22 12.36
CA PRO A 10 -6.04 19.53 13.48
C PRO A 10 -5.18 18.32 13.87
N PRO A 11 -4.97 18.07 15.18
CA PRO A 11 -4.23 16.90 15.61
C PRO A 11 -5.00 15.65 15.18
N ALA A 12 -4.50 14.97 14.17
CA ALA A 12 -5.01 13.68 13.75
C ALA A 12 -4.11 12.59 14.36
N PRO A 13 -4.66 11.47 14.85
CA PRO A 13 -3.89 10.32 15.29
C PRO A 13 -3.24 9.67 14.07
N LEU A 14 -2.08 10.19 13.67
CA LEU A 14 -1.33 9.71 12.52
C LEU A 14 -0.22 8.77 12.98
N HIS A 15 0.09 7.81 12.13
CA HIS A 15 1.31 7.02 12.18
C HIS A 15 2.01 7.07 10.82
N TRP A 16 3.28 6.76 10.79
CA TRP A 16 4.12 6.97 9.63
C TRP A 16 4.91 5.72 9.33
N LEU A 17 4.94 5.32 8.04
CA LEU A 17 5.90 4.38 7.51
C LEU A 17 7.02 5.18 6.84
N ILE A 18 8.25 5.00 7.30
CA ILE A 18 9.44 5.65 6.77
C ILE A 18 10.38 4.56 6.31
N ALA A 19 10.73 4.56 5.05
CA ALA A 19 11.59 3.54 4.47
C ALA A 19 12.74 4.16 3.67
N ASP A 20 13.87 3.49 3.71
CA ASP A 20 14.98 3.72 2.80
C ASP A 20 15.26 2.45 1.97
N ARG A 21 16.42 2.38 1.34
CA ARG A 21 16.81 1.24 0.50
C ARG A 21 16.98 -0.07 1.28
N SER A 22 17.21 -0.01 2.57
CA SER A 22 17.65 -1.14 3.40
C SER A 22 16.69 -1.49 4.53
N ARG A 23 15.94 -0.51 5.04
CA ARG A 23 15.12 -0.67 6.22
C ARG A 23 13.83 0.15 6.13
N ALA A 24 12.82 -0.31 6.87
CA ALA A 24 11.59 0.43 7.12
C ALA A 24 11.37 0.61 8.63
N PHE A 25 10.75 1.70 9.01
CA PHE A 25 10.40 2.04 10.37
C PHE A 25 8.97 2.56 10.44
N VAL A 26 8.28 2.19 11.49
CA VAL A 26 6.97 2.74 11.84
C VAL A 26 7.12 3.71 13.01
N VAL A 27 6.52 4.89 12.89
CA VAL A 27 6.43 5.87 13.97
C VAL A 27 4.99 6.01 14.38
N GLU A 28 4.69 5.71 15.64
CA GLU A 28 3.37 5.86 16.25
C GLU A 28 3.42 6.86 17.40
N PHE A 29 2.38 7.67 17.52
CA PHE A 29 2.22 8.62 18.62
C PHE A 29 1.28 8.04 19.66
N VAL A 30 1.79 7.85 20.85
CA VAL A 30 1.06 7.41 22.03
C VAL A 30 1.07 8.51 23.10
N LYS A 31 0.39 8.29 24.23
CA LYS A 31 0.34 9.30 25.32
C LYS A 31 1.71 9.69 25.83
N GLU A 32 2.64 8.76 25.83
CA GLU A 32 4.01 8.90 26.33
C GLU A 32 4.96 9.57 25.32
N GLY A 33 4.51 9.81 24.10
CA GLY A 33 5.29 10.42 23.03
C GLY A 33 5.35 9.57 21.74
N ALA A 34 6.32 9.85 20.89
CA ALA A 34 6.55 9.10 19.68
C ALA A 34 7.36 7.82 19.97
N ILE A 35 6.86 6.68 19.48
CA ILE A 35 7.58 5.41 19.53
C ILE A 35 7.97 5.03 18.11
N VAL A 36 9.19 4.54 17.93
CA VAL A 36 9.74 4.09 16.67
C VAL A 36 9.95 2.58 16.71
N TYR A 37 9.38 1.87 15.76
CA TYR A 37 9.54 0.43 15.59
C TYR A 37 10.28 0.15 14.29
N GLU A 38 11.21 -0.80 14.28
CA GLU A 38 11.72 -1.37 13.03
C GLU A 38 10.62 -2.25 12.41
N ASP A 39 10.43 -2.09 11.09
CA ASP A 39 9.39 -2.81 10.36
C ASP A 39 10.00 -3.78 9.34
N PRO A 40 10.22 -5.04 9.73
CA PRO A 40 10.75 -6.04 8.81
C PRO A 40 9.74 -6.50 7.76
N ALA A 41 8.45 -6.21 7.93
CA ALA A 41 7.42 -6.52 6.95
C ALA A 41 7.31 -5.45 5.86
N GLY A 42 7.80 -4.22 6.12
CA GLY A 42 7.72 -3.08 5.22
C GLY A 42 6.28 -2.66 4.91
N VAL A 43 5.38 -2.82 5.87
CA VAL A 43 3.93 -2.61 5.69
C VAL A 43 3.32 -1.95 6.91
N LEU A 44 2.46 -0.97 6.67
CA LEU A 44 1.67 -0.32 7.70
C LEU A 44 0.21 -0.18 7.22
N THR A 45 -0.73 -0.47 8.11
CA THR A 45 -2.17 -0.19 7.92
C THR A 45 -2.70 0.61 9.12
N ASN A 46 -4.01 0.82 9.21
CA ASN A 46 -4.62 1.66 10.24
C ASN A 46 -4.42 1.07 11.67
N ASN A 47 -5.45 0.45 12.23
CA ASN A 47 -5.47 -0.16 13.55
C ASN A 47 -5.37 -1.70 13.47
N PRO A 48 -4.95 -2.39 14.50
CA PRO A 48 -4.46 -1.94 15.82
C PRO A 48 -3.02 -1.36 15.75
N PRO A 49 -2.40 -0.95 16.87
CA PRO A 49 -1.01 -0.51 16.92
C PRO A 49 -0.05 -1.51 16.28
N PHE A 50 1.03 -1.02 15.69
CA PHE A 50 1.96 -1.80 14.88
C PHE A 50 2.48 -3.09 15.55
N PRO A 51 2.88 -3.13 16.85
CA PRO A 51 3.33 -4.37 17.47
C PRO A 51 2.25 -5.47 17.49
N VAL A 52 0.98 -5.07 17.61
CA VAL A 52 -0.14 -6.02 17.56
C VAL A 52 -0.32 -6.55 16.14
N GLN A 53 -0.22 -5.69 15.12
CA GLN A 53 -0.27 -6.10 13.71
C GLN A 53 0.84 -7.12 13.40
N MET A 54 2.07 -6.86 13.84
CA MET A 54 3.18 -7.79 13.68
C MET A 54 2.95 -9.14 14.39
N ALA A 55 2.46 -9.12 15.63
CA ALA A 55 2.18 -10.33 16.39
C ALA A 55 1.13 -11.23 15.70
N MET A 56 0.16 -10.64 15.01
CA MET A 56 -0.87 -11.38 14.28
C MET A 56 -0.31 -12.22 13.13
N LEU A 57 0.82 -11.85 12.53
CA LEU A 57 1.44 -12.62 11.44
C LEU A 57 1.78 -14.06 11.85
N SER A 58 2.01 -14.31 13.13
CA SER A 58 2.28 -15.65 13.64
C SER A 58 1.14 -16.66 13.37
N GLY A 59 -0.10 -16.19 13.31
CA GLY A 59 -1.25 -17.01 12.93
C GLY A 59 -1.27 -17.45 11.47
N TYR A 60 -0.41 -16.87 10.64
CA TYR A 60 -0.37 -17.08 9.19
C TYR A 60 0.95 -17.70 8.69
N MET A 61 1.78 -18.24 9.59
CA MET A 61 3.08 -18.81 9.26
C MET A 61 3.03 -20.01 8.29
N ASN A 62 1.87 -20.61 8.10
CA ASN A 62 1.67 -21.70 7.15
C ASN A 62 1.39 -21.23 5.72
N LEU A 63 1.19 -19.94 5.50
CA LEU A 63 1.02 -19.37 4.16
C LEU A 63 2.32 -19.45 3.37
N SER A 64 2.21 -19.78 2.09
CA SER A 64 3.34 -19.93 1.19
C SER A 64 2.94 -19.63 -0.25
N PRO A 65 3.83 -19.08 -1.09
CA PRO A 65 3.60 -19.00 -2.54
C PRO A 65 3.68 -20.37 -3.23
N ALA A 66 4.28 -21.37 -2.57
CA ALA A 66 4.43 -22.72 -3.09
C ALA A 66 3.16 -23.57 -2.86
N LEU A 67 3.01 -24.62 -3.65
CA LEU A 67 1.96 -25.62 -3.41
C LEU A 67 2.20 -26.37 -2.08
N PRO A 68 1.16 -26.54 -1.25
CA PRO A 68 1.31 -27.20 0.04
C PRO A 68 1.54 -28.71 -0.14
N ARG A 69 2.30 -29.28 0.78
CA ARG A 69 2.35 -30.73 0.98
C ARG A 69 1.13 -31.14 1.79
N ASN A 70 0.70 -32.41 1.62
CA ASN A 70 -0.37 -32.94 2.45
C ASN A 70 0.11 -33.17 3.91
N ASN A 71 -0.11 -32.16 4.74
CA ASN A 71 0.12 -32.20 6.17
C ASN A 71 -1.16 -32.54 6.98
N PHE A 72 -2.31 -32.66 6.28
CA PHE A 72 -3.59 -32.89 6.94
C PHE A 72 -3.69 -34.31 7.50
N SER A 73 -3.41 -35.31 6.69
CA SER A 73 -3.37 -36.71 7.14
C SER A 73 -2.64 -37.61 6.13
N LYS A 74 -1.83 -38.52 6.65
CA LYS A 74 -1.21 -39.58 5.85
C LYS A 74 -2.22 -40.62 5.36
N LYS A 75 -3.41 -40.69 5.99
CA LYS A 75 -4.48 -41.62 5.63
C LYS A 75 -5.28 -41.18 4.40
N LEU A 76 -5.19 -39.90 4.06
CA LEU A 76 -5.93 -39.29 2.93
C LEU A 76 -4.96 -38.85 1.87
N PRO A 77 -5.05 -39.37 0.64
CA PRO A 77 -4.16 -38.98 -0.47
C PRO A 77 -4.63 -37.63 -1.08
N LEU A 78 -4.48 -36.52 -0.33
CA LEU A 78 -4.89 -35.21 -0.75
C LEU A 78 -3.80 -34.57 -1.60
N THR A 79 -4.22 -33.98 -2.72
CA THR A 79 -3.36 -33.18 -3.63
C THR A 79 -4.01 -31.86 -3.94
N PRO A 80 -3.23 -30.75 -4.10
CA PRO A 80 -3.77 -29.49 -4.54
C PRO A 80 -4.42 -29.62 -5.93
N SER A 81 -5.60 -29.02 -6.13
CA SER A 81 -6.31 -29.05 -7.42
C SER A 81 -5.92 -27.92 -8.37
N GLY A 82 -5.01 -27.03 -7.96
CA GLY A 82 -4.55 -25.90 -8.78
C GLY A 82 -3.45 -25.10 -8.14
N MET A 83 -3.03 -24.02 -8.79
CA MET A 83 -2.04 -23.08 -8.27
C MET A 83 -2.63 -22.17 -7.16
N GLY A 84 -1.78 -21.58 -6.33
CA GLY A 84 -2.20 -20.66 -5.27
C GLY A 84 -2.69 -21.32 -3.97
N PHE A 85 -2.74 -22.65 -3.89
CA PHE A 85 -3.21 -23.37 -2.72
C PHE A 85 -2.38 -23.13 -1.45
N GLY A 86 -1.13 -22.72 -1.56
CA GLY A 86 -0.30 -22.34 -0.42
C GLY A 86 -0.77 -21.05 0.27
N ALA A 87 -1.55 -20.24 -0.42
CA ALA A 87 -2.14 -19.01 0.13
C ALA A 87 -3.56 -19.21 0.71
N ILE A 88 -4.06 -20.46 0.79
CA ILE A 88 -5.36 -20.74 1.43
C ILE A 88 -5.30 -20.34 2.91
N GLY A 89 -6.26 -19.48 3.32
CA GLY A 89 -6.30 -18.88 4.64
C GLY A 89 -5.81 -17.42 4.66
N LEU A 90 -5.29 -16.92 3.55
CA LEU A 90 -5.03 -15.48 3.43
C LEU A 90 -6.35 -14.71 3.58
N PRO A 91 -6.48 -13.78 4.56
CA PRO A 91 -7.76 -13.14 4.84
C PRO A 91 -8.20 -12.22 3.71
N GLY A 92 -9.49 -12.26 3.34
CA GLY A 92 -10.02 -11.56 2.18
C GLY A 92 -10.85 -10.30 2.49
N ASP A 93 -11.20 -10.06 3.78
CA ASP A 93 -12.00 -8.92 4.17
C ASP A 93 -11.22 -7.59 4.14
N VAL A 94 -11.92 -6.47 4.28
CA VAL A 94 -11.35 -5.12 4.15
C VAL A 94 -10.88 -4.50 5.47
N SER A 95 -10.91 -5.25 6.58
CA SER A 95 -10.41 -4.75 7.87
C SER A 95 -8.92 -4.38 7.80
N PRO A 96 -8.45 -3.45 8.62
CA PRO A 96 -7.04 -3.09 8.65
C PRO A 96 -6.13 -4.28 8.93
N GLN A 97 -6.54 -5.18 9.82
CA GLN A 97 -5.76 -6.38 10.17
C GLN A 97 -5.62 -7.31 8.97
N SER A 98 -6.72 -7.61 8.28
CA SER A 98 -6.71 -8.46 7.09
C SER A 98 -5.91 -7.86 5.94
N ARG A 99 -6.01 -6.53 5.75
CA ARG A 99 -5.19 -5.82 4.78
C ARG A 99 -3.71 -5.87 5.13
N PHE A 100 -3.35 -5.75 6.43
CA PHE A 100 -1.96 -5.87 6.89
C PHE A 100 -1.38 -7.24 6.56
N VAL A 101 -2.09 -8.34 6.91
CA VAL A 101 -1.63 -9.70 6.62
C VAL A 101 -1.45 -9.92 5.12
N ARG A 102 -2.42 -9.48 4.28
CA ARG A 102 -2.30 -9.58 2.82
C ARG A 102 -1.11 -8.79 2.29
N ALA A 103 -0.98 -7.54 2.71
CA ALA A 103 0.12 -6.68 2.27
C ALA A 103 1.48 -7.26 2.67
N ALA A 104 1.63 -7.73 3.91
CA ALA A 104 2.87 -8.36 4.39
C ALA A 104 3.19 -9.63 3.59
N PHE A 105 2.21 -10.51 3.38
CA PHE A 105 2.41 -11.72 2.57
C PHE A 105 2.86 -11.37 1.14
N LEU A 106 2.20 -10.42 0.50
CA LEU A 106 2.53 -10.00 -0.86
C LEU A 106 3.91 -9.33 -0.91
N ASN A 107 4.21 -8.40 0.00
CA ASN A 107 5.49 -7.71 0.04
C ASN A 107 6.67 -8.65 0.25
N CYS A 108 6.50 -9.69 1.07
CA CYS A 108 7.54 -10.69 1.33
C CYS A 108 7.74 -11.71 0.20
N ASN A 109 6.75 -11.91 -0.67
CA ASN A 109 6.75 -13.03 -1.63
C ASN A 109 6.67 -12.59 -3.10
N CYS A 110 6.20 -11.39 -3.42
CA CYS A 110 6.13 -10.91 -4.78
C CYS A 110 7.49 -10.40 -5.28
N SER A 111 7.73 -10.56 -6.59
CA SER A 111 8.92 -9.99 -7.22
C SER A 111 8.76 -8.48 -7.40
N CYS A 112 9.84 -7.76 -7.14
CA CYS A 112 9.90 -6.32 -7.45
C CYS A 112 10.03 -6.01 -8.95
N GLY A 113 10.22 -7.03 -9.82
CA GLY A 113 10.50 -6.84 -11.24
C GLY A 113 11.96 -6.49 -11.52
N VAL A 114 12.33 -6.48 -12.79
CA VAL A 114 13.71 -6.18 -13.26
C VAL A 114 13.85 -4.76 -13.81
N SER A 115 12.76 -4.03 -13.91
CA SER A 115 12.70 -2.63 -14.38
C SER A 115 11.78 -1.80 -13.49
N GLU A 116 11.94 -0.46 -13.55
CA GLU A 116 11.06 0.46 -12.83
C GLU A 116 9.59 0.28 -13.24
N THR A 117 9.33 0.09 -14.54
CA THR A 117 7.97 -0.13 -15.05
C THR A 117 7.34 -1.39 -14.47
N GLU A 118 8.07 -2.50 -14.40
CA GLU A 118 7.59 -3.73 -13.77
C GLU A 118 7.40 -3.56 -12.27
N GLY A 119 8.32 -2.87 -11.59
CA GLY A 119 8.21 -2.56 -10.16
C GLY A 119 6.96 -1.76 -9.85
N VAL A 120 6.68 -0.72 -10.62
CA VAL A 120 5.46 0.09 -10.51
C VAL A 120 4.21 -0.76 -10.76
N TYR A 121 4.20 -1.56 -11.82
CA TYR A 121 3.09 -2.47 -12.13
C TYR A 121 2.81 -3.45 -10.99
N ASN A 122 3.87 -4.12 -10.49
CA ASN A 122 3.75 -5.11 -9.42
C ASN A 122 3.26 -4.45 -8.12
N LEU A 123 3.77 -3.26 -7.78
CA LEU A 123 3.32 -2.54 -6.59
C LEU A 123 1.85 -2.12 -6.69
N PHE A 124 1.40 -1.60 -7.83
CA PHE A 124 -0.02 -1.28 -8.03
C PHE A 124 -0.91 -2.53 -7.98
N SER A 125 -0.42 -3.67 -8.47
CA SER A 125 -1.13 -4.96 -8.35
C SER A 125 -1.27 -5.39 -6.89
N MET A 126 -0.21 -5.26 -6.07
CA MET A 126 -0.26 -5.53 -4.64
C MET A 126 -1.21 -4.57 -3.90
N LEU A 127 -1.14 -3.27 -4.20
CA LEU A 127 -2.03 -2.28 -3.62
C LEU A 127 -3.50 -2.55 -3.99
N GLY A 128 -3.76 -3.04 -5.20
CA GLY A 128 -5.09 -3.50 -5.63
C GLY A 128 -5.66 -4.61 -4.75
N CYS A 129 -4.80 -5.53 -4.29
CA CYS A 129 -5.22 -6.62 -3.38
C CYS A 129 -5.64 -6.14 -1.99
N VAL A 130 -5.26 -4.94 -1.58
CA VAL A 130 -5.59 -4.35 -0.28
C VAL A 130 -6.49 -3.12 -0.39
N SER A 131 -7.02 -2.87 -1.57
CA SER A 131 -7.97 -1.77 -1.80
C SER A 131 -9.30 -2.02 -1.12
N VAL A 132 -9.97 -0.93 -0.75
CA VAL A 132 -11.32 -0.94 -0.19
C VAL A 132 -12.28 -0.42 -1.27
N PRO A 133 -13.12 -1.29 -1.86
CA PRO A 133 -14.13 -0.87 -2.82
C PRO A 133 -15.19 0.01 -2.14
N TYR A 134 -15.75 0.95 -2.88
CA TYR A 134 -16.84 1.79 -2.36
C TYR A 134 -18.08 0.95 -2.05
N GLY A 135 -18.64 1.17 -0.88
CA GLY A 135 -19.83 0.44 -0.41
C GLY A 135 -19.51 -0.75 0.51
N CYS A 136 -18.25 -1.18 0.61
CA CYS A 136 -17.85 -2.33 1.44
C CYS A 136 -17.55 -1.97 2.90
N CYS A 137 -17.31 -0.70 3.23
CA CYS A 137 -16.92 -0.24 4.55
C CYS A 137 -17.71 1.01 4.91
N ALA A 138 -18.69 0.87 5.80
CA ALA A 138 -19.48 2.00 6.30
C ALA A 138 -18.60 2.88 7.21
N ALA A 139 -18.67 4.20 7.01
CA ALA A 139 -17.96 5.17 7.82
C ALA A 139 -18.79 5.63 9.02
N GLU A 140 -18.15 5.98 10.13
CA GLU A 140 -18.79 6.68 11.23
C GLU A 140 -19.32 8.03 10.74
N GLY A 141 -20.58 8.32 11.06
CA GLY A 141 -21.24 9.55 10.57
C GLY A 141 -21.92 9.44 9.23
N GLY A 142 -21.90 8.27 8.60
CA GLY A 142 -22.59 7.96 7.34
C GLY A 142 -21.67 7.98 6.12
N GLY A 143 -22.13 7.36 5.03
CA GLY A 143 -21.33 7.15 3.83
C GLY A 143 -20.44 5.91 3.90
N PHE A 144 -19.44 5.85 3.03
CA PHE A 144 -18.56 4.69 2.91
C PHE A 144 -17.09 5.13 2.76
N GLU A 145 -16.21 4.45 3.47
CA GLU A 145 -14.78 4.51 3.23
C GLU A 145 -14.43 3.76 1.94
N SER A 146 -13.43 4.24 1.24
CA SER A 146 -12.92 3.57 0.05
C SER A 146 -11.52 4.06 -0.29
N THR A 147 -10.77 3.26 -1.04
CA THR A 147 -9.48 3.69 -1.59
C THR A 147 -9.69 4.82 -2.59
N LEU A 148 -9.08 5.96 -2.33
CA LEU A 148 -9.21 7.17 -3.16
C LEU A 148 -8.21 7.20 -4.30
N TYR A 149 -7.00 6.69 -4.09
CA TYR A 149 -5.95 6.57 -5.08
C TYR A 149 -4.91 5.55 -4.63
N PHE A 150 -4.11 5.07 -5.57
CA PHE A 150 -2.85 4.40 -5.30
C PHE A 150 -1.70 5.32 -5.66
N SER A 151 -0.60 5.21 -4.93
CA SER A 151 0.62 5.91 -5.30
C SER A 151 1.86 5.11 -4.93
N CYS A 152 2.95 5.39 -5.63
CA CYS A 152 4.28 4.92 -5.29
C CYS A 152 5.35 5.93 -5.71
N CYS A 153 6.52 5.82 -5.10
CA CYS A 153 7.67 6.64 -5.42
C CYS A 153 8.82 5.74 -5.88
N SER A 154 9.43 6.06 -7.01
CA SER A 154 10.75 5.56 -7.36
C SER A 154 11.79 6.51 -6.77
N ALA A 155 12.47 6.07 -5.71
CA ALA A 155 13.55 6.86 -5.11
C ALA A 155 14.77 6.97 -6.05
N GLN A 156 14.94 6.01 -6.97
CA GLN A 156 16.06 6.00 -7.91
C GLN A 156 15.90 7.06 -9.00
N SER A 157 14.70 7.17 -9.60
CA SER A 157 14.41 8.14 -10.67
C SER A 157 13.83 9.45 -10.16
N GLY A 158 13.46 9.53 -8.87
CA GLY A 158 12.75 10.68 -8.31
C GLY A 158 11.34 10.85 -8.89
N THR A 159 10.70 9.75 -9.27
CA THR A 159 9.38 9.79 -9.92
C THR A 159 8.29 9.34 -8.96
N TYR A 160 7.26 10.16 -8.82
CA TYR A 160 6.02 9.86 -8.12
C TYR A 160 4.98 9.36 -9.12
N TYR A 161 4.49 8.15 -8.90
CA TYR A 161 3.43 7.53 -9.69
C TYR A 161 2.13 7.52 -8.90
N TYR A 162 1.01 7.77 -9.57
CA TYR A 162 -0.30 7.68 -8.93
C TYR A 162 -1.39 7.24 -9.90
N LEU A 163 -2.39 6.53 -9.35
CA LEU A 163 -3.58 6.08 -10.04
C LEU A 163 -4.80 6.54 -9.23
N PRO A 164 -5.51 7.58 -9.67
CA PRO A 164 -6.68 8.07 -8.94
C PRO A 164 -7.85 7.10 -9.09
N ARG A 165 -8.77 7.15 -8.14
CA ARG A 165 -10.01 6.37 -8.18
C ARG A 165 -10.79 6.66 -9.46
N GLY A 166 -11.21 5.60 -10.14
CA GLY A 166 -11.89 5.69 -11.44
C GLY A 166 -10.95 5.97 -12.61
N GLY A 167 -9.66 6.19 -12.38
CA GLY A 167 -8.65 6.26 -13.41
C GLY A 167 -8.26 4.87 -13.93
N LEU A 168 -7.98 4.77 -15.21
CA LEU A 168 -7.50 3.55 -15.87
C LEU A 168 -6.01 3.67 -16.26
N LYS A 169 -5.41 4.85 -16.03
CA LYS A 169 -4.04 5.15 -16.43
C LYS A 169 -3.23 5.66 -15.25
N VAL A 170 -2.05 5.08 -15.08
CA VAL A 170 -1.06 5.56 -14.11
C VAL A 170 -0.48 6.88 -14.62
N CYS A 171 -0.50 7.89 -13.76
CA CYS A 171 0.14 9.18 -13.96
C CYS A 171 1.53 9.18 -13.32
N ALA A 172 2.46 9.96 -13.85
CA ALA A 172 3.81 10.08 -13.33
C ALA A 172 4.25 11.54 -13.27
N VAL A 173 4.91 11.92 -12.18
CA VAL A 173 5.54 13.23 -12.01
C VAL A 173 6.99 13.00 -11.58
N ASN A 174 7.93 13.42 -12.42
CA ASN A 174 9.34 13.35 -12.07
C ASN A 174 9.76 14.62 -11.32
N MET A 175 10.32 14.46 -10.13
CA MET A 175 10.76 15.55 -9.27
C MET A 175 11.88 16.37 -9.92
N PHE A 176 12.83 15.70 -10.57
CA PHE A 176 14.00 16.37 -11.16
C PHE A 176 13.68 17.15 -12.43
N SER A 177 12.50 16.98 -13.02
CA SER A 177 12.02 17.80 -14.12
C SER A 177 11.27 19.05 -13.67
N GLN A 178 11.14 19.27 -12.35
CA GLN A 178 10.45 20.40 -11.76
C GLN A 178 11.43 21.46 -11.28
N ASP A 179 10.98 22.72 -11.25
CA ASP A 179 11.73 23.78 -10.58
C ASP A 179 11.55 23.66 -9.05
N LEU A 180 12.49 22.94 -8.43
CA LEU A 180 12.46 22.69 -6.99
C LEU A 180 12.74 23.93 -6.14
N ASN A 181 13.24 25.03 -6.75
CA ASN A 181 13.49 26.31 -6.08
C ASN A 181 12.32 27.29 -6.24
N SER A 182 11.29 26.93 -7.00
CA SER A 182 10.13 27.77 -7.20
C SER A 182 9.38 28.01 -5.88
N ALA A 183 9.03 29.25 -5.60
CA ALA A 183 8.10 29.61 -4.53
C ALA A 183 6.63 29.26 -4.88
N ARG A 184 6.36 28.88 -6.12
CA ARG A 184 5.01 28.50 -6.58
C ARG A 184 4.82 26.99 -6.48
N LEU A 185 3.66 26.57 -5.94
CA LEU A 185 3.27 25.18 -5.93
C LEU A 185 2.87 24.70 -7.32
N ALA A 186 3.52 23.65 -7.82
CA ALA A 186 3.03 22.91 -8.98
C ALA A 186 1.81 22.08 -8.56
N ARG A 187 0.74 22.12 -9.36
CA ARG A 187 -0.49 21.37 -9.13
C ARG A 187 -0.75 20.44 -10.30
N TYR A 188 -1.04 19.17 -10.00
CA TYR A 188 -1.37 18.15 -10.97
C TYR A 188 -2.79 17.67 -10.76
N SER A 189 -3.54 17.46 -11.84
CA SER A 189 -4.92 16.99 -11.73
C SER A 189 -4.95 15.52 -11.31
N ALA A 190 -5.74 15.22 -10.28
CA ALA A 190 -6.11 13.85 -9.92
C ALA A 190 -7.39 13.38 -10.62
N SER A 191 -8.05 14.23 -11.43
CA SER A 191 -9.26 13.87 -12.15
C SER A 191 -8.93 13.24 -13.49
N VAL A 192 -9.23 11.96 -13.65
CA VAL A 192 -9.13 11.22 -14.92
C VAL A 192 -10.53 10.83 -15.40
N ILE A 193 -11.38 11.82 -15.58
CA ILE A 193 -12.60 11.66 -16.39
C ILE A 193 -12.46 12.60 -17.57
N SER A 194 -11.62 12.23 -18.52
CA SER A 194 -11.75 12.72 -19.88
C SER A 194 -11.23 11.68 -20.84
N SER A 195 -12.14 11.22 -21.66
CA SER A 195 -11.96 10.35 -22.84
C SER A 195 -11.68 8.87 -22.57
N LEU A 196 -12.74 8.11 -22.40
CA LEU A 196 -12.76 6.71 -22.82
C LEU A 196 -12.61 6.54 -24.35
N CYS A 197 -12.50 7.64 -25.09
CA CYS A 197 -12.33 7.67 -26.54
C CYS A 197 -11.33 8.75 -26.92
N GLY A 198 -10.16 8.34 -27.39
CA GLY A 198 -9.24 9.18 -28.17
C GLY A 198 -8.02 9.71 -27.44
N GLY A 199 -6.85 9.31 -27.95
CA GLY A 199 -5.58 10.01 -27.91
C GLY A 199 -4.98 10.30 -26.53
N ALA A 200 -3.90 9.61 -26.23
CA ALA A 200 -3.05 9.91 -25.09
C ALA A 200 -2.41 11.30 -25.27
N GLU A 201 -2.94 12.31 -24.59
CA GLU A 201 -2.14 13.45 -24.20
C GLU A 201 -1.66 13.23 -22.76
N MET A 202 -0.37 13.04 -22.64
CA MET A 202 0.28 13.22 -21.34
C MET A 202 0.04 14.69 -20.97
N LEU A 203 -0.63 14.92 -19.85
CA LEU A 203 -0.72 16.26 -19.26
C LEU A 203 0.68 16.67 -18.80
N GLY A 204 1.49 17.11 -19.76
CA GLY A 204 2.68 17.88 -19.47
C GLY A 204 2.22 19.21 -18.88
N GLY A 205 2.64 19.47 -17.64
CA GLY A 205 2.35 20.73 -16.99
C GLY A 205 2.88 21.89 -17.80
N LYS A 206 2.05 22.90 -17.97
CA LYS A 206 2.47 24.28 -18.15
C LYS A 206 2.28 25.03 -16.84
#